data_153bdd364f6abe9bfbba8b6088dfe5d3
#
_entry.id   153bdd364f6abe9bfbba8b6088dfe5d3
#
_cell.length_a   1.000
_cell.length_b   1.000
_cell.length_c   1.000
_cell.angle_alpha   90.00
_cell.angle_beta   90.00
_cell.angle_gamma   90.00
#
_symmetry.space_group_name_H-M   'P 1'
#
loop_
_entity.id
_entity.type
_entity.pdbx_description
1 polymer ?
#
loop_
_entity_poly.entity_id
_entity_poly.type
_entity_poly.pdbx_seq_one_letter_code
_entity_poly.pdbx_strand_id
1 'polypeptide(L)'
;MPLDISAALSVARDIREQVFPTSSAFLLAGSVVRGESTSSSDLDLVVIFESVKNARRQSFTFANWPVEAFIHDAGTLEYFFREVDRPSGVPSLPCMVDEGIEVPKETGHGLLAKTLARNVLEAGPQPWTRQDRDDSRYVISDLIEDIRAPRNSHELLPTLASLYTAIANHYCRSQNQWSATGKSIPRRLMSLDPEFHRRFTETFEAAFTRSDTASVIQLSEDVLEPDGGLLFDGYCRDAPVDWRVPGP
;
A
#
# COMPACT_ATOMS: atom_id res chain seq x y z
N MET A 1 -8.91 -20.05 -12.17
CA MET A 1 -7.79 -19.87 -13.14
C MET A 1 -7.45 -18.38 -13.16
N PRO A 2 -6.19 -18.00 -13.36
CA PRO A 2 -5.83 -16.60 -13.57
C PRO A 2 -6.60 -16.04 -14.79
N LEU A 3 -6.88 -14.75 -14.75
CA LEU A 3 -7.53 -14.06 -15.88
C LEU A 3 -6.54 -13.99 -17.06
N ASP A 4 -7.05 -14.19 -18.27
CA ASP A 4 -6.23 -14.06 -19.48
C ASP A 4 -5.95 -12.58 -19.77
N ILE A 5 -4.67 -12.22 -19.84
CA ILE A 5 -4.23 -10.84 -20.13
C ILE A 5 -4.75 -10.35 -21.49
N SER A 6 -4.84 -11.22 -22.50
CA SER A 6 -5.32 -10.85 -23.84
C SER A 6 -6.81 -10.49 -23.81
N ALA A 7 -7.62 -11.25 -23.05
CA ALA A 7 -9.03 -10.95 -22.82
C ALA A 7 -9.17 -9.63 -22.04
N ALA A 8 -8.38 -9.43 -20.98
CA ALA A 8 -8.40 -8.20 -20.19
C ALA A 8 -8.02 -6.96 -21.04
N LEU A 9 -7.02 -7.06 -21.90
CA LEU A 9 -6.63 -5.98 -22.82
C LEU A 9 -7.72 -5.68 -23.84
N SER A 10 -8.46 -6.70 -24.32
CA SER A 10 -9.59 -6.48 -25.21
C SER A 10 -10.72 -5.72 -24.51
N VAL A 11 -11.09 -6.16 -23.31
CA VAL A 11 -12.11 -5.49 -22.49
C VAL A 11 -11.70 -4.07 -22.12
N ALA A 12 -10.43 -3.85 -21.78
CA ALA A 12 -9.90 -2.53 -21.47
C ALA A 12 -10.02 -1.56 -22.69
N ARG A 13 -9.80 -2.05 -23.93
CA ARG A 13 -10.03 -1.24 -25.15
C ARG A 13 -11.49 -0.86 -25.30
N ASP A 14 -12.40 -1.84 -25.11
CA ASP A 14 -13.84 -1.59 -25.22
C ASP A 14 -14.31 -0.57 -24.16
N ILE A 15 -13.80 -0.67 -22.92
CA ILE A 15 -14.09 0.30 -21.87
C ILE A 15 -13.58 1.69 -22.26
N ARG A 16 -12.35 1.79 -22.76
CA ARG A 16 -11.81 3.07 -23.21
C ARG A 16 -12.69 3.70 -24.29
N GLU A 17 -13.13 2.94 -25.28
CA GLU A 17 -13.91 3.43 -26.42
C GLU A 17 -15.34 3.82 -26.00
N GLN A 18 -15.99 3.05 -25.13
CA GLN A 18 -17.40 3.22 -24.80
C GLN A 18 -17.62 4.09 -23.56
N VAL A 19 -16.71 4.04 -22.57
CA VAL A 19 -16.90 4.70 -21.28
C VAL A 19 -15.99 5.93 -21.14
N PHE A 20 -14.76 5.86 -21.67
CA PHE A 20 -13.76 6.93 -21.55
C PHE A 20 -13.18 7.40 -22.89
N PRO A 21 -14.01 7.70 -23.91
CA PRO A 21 -13.54 7.95 -25.29
C PRO A 21 -12.64 9.16 -25.44
N THR A 22 -12.70 10.12 -24.51
CA THR A 22 -11.91 11.36 -24.54
C THR A 22 -10.69 11.32 -23.62
N SER A 23 -10.33 10.15 -23.08
CA SER A 23 -9.13 10.01 -22.26
C SER A 23 -7.86 10.23 -23.09
N SER A 24 -6.91 11.00 -22.57
CA SER A 24 -5.62 11.31 -23.19
C SER A 24 -4.64 10.13 -23.08
N ALA A 25 -4.74 9.38 -21.98
CA ALA A 25 -4.08 8.07 -21.80
C ALA A 25 -4.97 7.13 -20.97
N PHE A 26 -4.79 5.83 -21.16
CA PHE A 26 -5.60 4.81 -20.52
C PHE A 26 -4.74 3.55 -20.27
N LEU A 27 -4.54 3.21 -19.01
CA LEU A 27 -3.65 2.12 -18.62
C LEU A 27 -4.43 1.01 -17.91
N LEU A 28 -4.24 -0.23 -18.35
CA LEU A 28 -4.61 -1.42 -17.59
C LEU A 28 -3.45 -1.74 -16.65
N ALA A 29 -3.74 -1.91 -15.36
CA ALA A 29 -2.76 -2.11 -14.30
C ALA A 29 -3.15 -3.27 -13.37
N GLY A 30 -2.52 -3.35 -12.22
CA GLY A 30 -2.90 -4.23 -11.13
C GLY A 30 -2.55 -5.70 -11.34
N SER A 31 -3.27 -6.58 -10.64
CA SER A 31 -2.94 -8.00 -10.55
C SER A 31 -2.95 -8.73 -11.90
N VAL A 32 -3.78 -8.28 -12.84
CA VAL A 32 -3.88 -8.88 -14.18
C VAL A 32 -2.59 -8.65 -14.98
N VAL A 33 -2.04 -7.43 -14.91
CA VAL A 33 -0.78 -7.08 -15.59
C VAL A 33 0.41 -7.82 -14.99
N ARG A 34 0.41 -7.99 -13.66
CA ARG A 34 1.47 -8.73 -12.96
C ARG A 34 1.40 -10.26 -13.10
N GLY A 35 0.34 -10.80 -13.72
CA GLY A 35 0.11 -12.25 -13.78
C GLY A 35 -0.31 -12.88 -12.45
N GLU A 36 -0.80 -12.08 -11.51
CA GLU A 36 -1.20 -12.49 -10.14
C GLU A 36 -2.72 -12.52 -9.95
N SER A 37 -3.48 -12.42 -11.03
CA SER A 37 -4.94 -12.37 -10.97
C SER A 37 -5.55 -13.71 -10.54
N THR A 38 -6.68 -13.62 -9.86
CA THR A 38 -7.55 -14.75 -9.53
C THR A 38 -8.88 -14.62 -10.30
N SER A 39 -9.75 -15.61 -10.20
CA SER A 39 -11.08 -15.54 -10.81
C SER A 39 -11.98 -14.43 -10.24
N SER A 40 -11.61 -13.82 -9.13
CA SER A 40 -12.33 -12.73 -8.48
C SER A 40 -11.60 -11.38 -8.58
N SER A 41 -10.52 -11.32 -9.37
CA SER A 41 -9.80 -10.06 -9.58
C SER A 41 -10.62 -9.11 -10.46
N ASP A 42 -10.54 -7.82 -10.12
CA ASP A 42 -11.01 -6.71 -10.93
C ASP A 42 -9.99 -6.28 -11.99
N LEU A 43 -10.43 -5.42 -12.89
CA LEU A 43 -9.58 -4.69 -13.81
C LEU A 43 -9.26 -3.33 -13.18
N ASP A 44 -8.02 -3.14 -12.78
CA ASP A 44 -7.53 -1.85 -12.32
C ASP A 44 -7.17 -0.96 -13.52
N LEU A 45 -7.80 0.20 -13.65
CA LEU A 45 -7.61 1.12 -14.74
C LEU A 45 -7.12 2.48 -14.24
N VAL A 46 -6.08 3.02 -14.84
CA VAL A 46 -5.71 4.43 -14.65
C VAL A 46 -6.10 5.21 -15.90
N VAL A 47 -7.03 6.15 -15.73
CA VAL A 47 -7.61 6.94 -16.82
C VAL A 47 -7.17 8.40 -16.69
N ILE A 48 -6.44 8.88 -17.69
CA ILE A 48 -5.86 10.23 -17.67
C ILE A 48 -6.57 11.09 -18.71
N PHE A 49 -7.05 12.26 -18.27
CA PHE A 49 -7.65 13.28 -19.11
C PHE A 49 -6.72 14.51 -19.18
N GLU A 50 -6.97 15.40 -20.14
CA GLU A 50 -6.31 16.72 -20.20
C GLU A 50 -6.54 17.52 -18.92
N SER A 51 -7.78 17.49 -18.40
CA SER A 51 -8.17 18.16 -17.16
C SER A 51 -9.38 17.45 -16.55
N VAL A 52 -9.41 17.36 -15.23
CA VAL A 52 -10.57 16.92 -14.46
C VAL A 52 -10.91 17.93 -13.38
N LYS A 53 -12.19 18.07 -13.06
CA LYS A 53 -12.60 18.93 -11.95
C LYS A 53 -12.07 18.39 -10.61
N ASN A 54 -12.13 17.07 -10.44
CA ASN A 54 -11.62 16.37 -9.26
C ASN A 54 -11.11 14.99 -9.70
N ALA A 55 -10.03 14.53 -9.12
CA ALA A 55 -9.67 13.11 -9.19
C ALA A 55 -10.78 12.27 -8.54
N ARG A 56 -11.03 11.07 -9.07
CA ARG A 56 -12.03 10.17 -8.51
C ARG A 56 -11.72 8.71 -8.78
N ARG A 57 -12.17 7.85 -7.89
CA ARG A 57 -12.23 6.41 -8.08
C ARG A 57 -13.68 6.03 -8.43
N GLN A 58 -13.83 5.18 -9.43
CA GLN A 58 -15.13 4.73 -9.91
C GLN A 58 -15.09 3.21 -10.09
N SER A 59 -16.03 2.50 -9.46
CA SER A 59 -16.18 1.05 -9.61
C SER A 59 -17.47 0.74 -10.36
N PHE A 60 -17.40 -0.17 -11.33
CA PHE A 60 -18.56 -0.60 -12.15
C PHE A 60 -18.32 -2.00 -12.71
N THR A 61 -19.33 -2.57 -13.33
CA THR A 61 -19.20 -3.83 -14.07
C THR A 61 -19.30 -3.55 -15.56
N PHE A 62 -18.38 -4.11 -16.35
CA PHE A 62 -18.41 -4.04 -17.81
C PHE A 62 -18.19 -5.43 -18.40
N ALA A 63 -19.10 -5.90 -19.24
CA ALA A 63 -19.08 -7.25 -19.85
C ALA A 63 -18.78 -8.38 -18.82
N ASN A 64 -19.40 -8.31 -17.65
CA ASN A 64 -19.21 -9.20 -16.49
C ASN A 64 -17.83 -9.11 -15.79
N TRP A 65 -16.99 -8.12 -16.12
CA TRP A 65 -15.76 -7.86 -15.41
C TRP A 65 -15.98 -6.78 -14.35
N PRO A 66 -15.62 -7.02 -13.09
CA PRO A 66 -15.49 -5.93 -12.11
C PRO A 66 -14.38 -4.99 -12.56
N VAL A 67 -14.64 -3.70 -12.50
CA VAL A 67 -13.70 -2.66 -12.95
C VAL A 67 -13.54 -1.62 -11.86
N GLU A 68 -12.30 -1.22 -11.63
CA GLU A 68 -11.94 -0.13 -10.77
C GLU A 68 -11.11 0.91 -11.54
N ALA A 69 -11.68 2.08 -11.77
CA ALA A 69 -11.06 3.14 -12.55
C ALA A 69 -10.61 4.30 -11.65
N PHE A 70 -9.34 4.63 -11.74
CA PHE A 70 -8.69 5.77 -11.08
C PHE A 70 -8.54 6.90 -12.10
N ILE A 71 -9.32 7.95 -11.96
CA ILE A 71 -9.50 9.00 -12.96
C ILE A 71 -8.78 10.25 -12.51
N HIS A 72 -7.83 10.68 -13.34
CA HIS A 72 -6.91 11.77 -13.04
C HIS A 72 -6.64 12.67 -14.26
N ASP A 73 -5.98 13.77 -14.02
CA ASP A 73 -5.13 14.52 -14.95
C ASP A 73 -3.70 14.57 -14.41
N ALA A 74 -2.79 15.21 -15.14
CA ALA A 74 -1.38 15.27 -14.75
C ALA A 74 -1.19 15.92 -13.37
N GLY A 75 -1.94 17.00 -13.08
CA GLY A 75 -1.85 17.73 -11.81
C GLY A 75 -2.34 16.91 -10.63
N THR A 76 -3.46 16.20 -10.79
CA THR A 76 -3.99 15.34 -9.73
C THR A 76 -3.15 14.08 -9.54
N LEU A 77 -2.56 13.51 -10.59
CA LEU A 77 -1.60 12.41 -10.45
C LEU A 77 -0.37 12.85 -9.63
N GLU A 78 0.23 13.98 -9.97
CA GLU A 78 1.38 14.50 -9.24
C GLU A 78 1.05 14.77 -7.77
N TYR A 79 -0.11 15.35 -7.48
CA TYR A 79 -0.58 15.57 -6.12
C TYR A 79 -0.71 14.25 -5.35
N PHE A 80 -1.40 13.26 -5.92
CA PHE A 80 -1.57 11.97 -5.24
C PHE A 80 -0.24 11.26 -5.00
N PHE A 81 0.66 11.27 -5.96
CA PHE A 81 1.98 10.67 -5.80
C PHE A 81 2.79 11.30 -4.68
N ARG A 82 2.78 12.65 -4.59
CA ARG A 82 3.64 13.39 -3.66
C ARG A 82 3.02 13.58 -2.28
N GLU A 83 1.71 13.91 -2.25
CA GLU A 83 1.03 14.36 -1.03
C GLU A 83 0.19 13.26 -0.37
N VAL A 84 -0.07 12.14 -1.08
CA VAL A 84 -0.84 11.01 -0.55
C VAL A 84 0.04 9.77 -0.43
N ASP A 85 0.61 9.28 -1.53
CA ASP A 85 1.34 8.02 -1.53
C ASP A 85 2.70 8.13 -0.82
N ARG A 86 3.48 9.18 -1.06
CA ARG A 86 4.78 9.37 -0.39
C ARG A 86 4.66 9.48 1.14
N PRO A 87 3.77 10.31 1.71
CA PRO A 87 3.57 10.36 3.15
C PRO A 87 3.04 9.06 3.73
N SER A 88 2.11 8.39 3.04
CA SER A 88 1.58 7.09 3.48
C SER A 88 2.65 5.99 3.50
N GLY A 89 3.67 6.13 2.65
CA GLY A 89 4.70 5.11 2.42
C GLY A 89 4.24 3.92 1.57
N VAL A 90 3.06 3.99 0.95
CA VAL A 90 2.51 2.90 0.12
C VAL A 90 2.28 3.43 -1.30
N PRO A 91 3.10 3.04 -2.28
CA PRO A 91 3.11 3.63 -3.62
C PRO A 91 2.06 3.00 -4.53
N SER A 92 0.79 3.02 -4.13
CA SER A 92 -0.27 2.30 -4.86
C SER A 92 -0.46 2.84 -6.27
N LEU A 93 -0.72 4.13 -6.41
CA LEU A 93 -1.01 4.74 -7.70
C LEU A 93 0.24 4.90 -8.59
N PRO A 94 1.43 5.29 -8.07
CA PRO A 94 2.65 5.30 -8.88
C PRO A 94 3.00 3.92 -9.45
N CYS A 95 2.88 2.85 -8.67
CA CYS A 95 3.10 1.49 -9.17
C CYS A 95 2.11 1.11 -10.28
N MET A 96 0.83 1.42 -10.11
CA MET A 96 -0.18 1.15 -11.13
C MET A 96 0.12 1.89 -12.44
N VAL A 97 0.61 3.11 -12.37
CA VAL A 97 0.96 3.90 -13.56
C VAL A 97 2.22 3.35 -14.23
N ASP A 98 3.26 3.04 -13.46
CA ASP A 98 4.54 2.58 -14.01
C ASP A 98 4.41 1.19 -14.67
N GLU A 99 3.79 0.23 -13.97
CA GLU A 99 3.59 -1.14 -14.45
C GLU A 99 2.48 -1.26 -15.51
N GLY A 100 1.58 -0.27 -15.57
CA GLY A 100 0.38 -0.32 -16.42
C GLY A 100 0.67 -0.45 -17.91
N ILE A 101 -0.14 -1.26 -18.60
CA ILE A 101 -0.11 -1.39 -20.06
C ILE A 101 -1.06 -0.38 -20.67
N GLU A 102 -0.54 0.54 -21.45
CA GLU A 102 -1.36 1.55 -22.11
C GLU A 102 -2.11 0.98 -23.31
N VAL A 103 -3.38 1.28 -23.44
CA VAL A 103 -4.24 0.81 -24.54
C VAL A 103 -4.94 2.00 -25.22
N PRO A 104 -5.13 1.93 -26.55
CA PRO A 104 -4.73 0.86 -27.46
C PRO A 104 -3.24 0.89 -27.83
N LYS A 105 -2.54 1.98 -27.53
CA LYS A 105 -1.11 2.20 -27.81
C LYS A 105 -0.55 3.28 -26.91
N GLU A 106 0.75 3.34 -26.77
CA GLU A 106 1.45 4.38 -26.04
C GLU A 106 1.17 5.78 -26.58
N THR A 107 0.98 6.74 -25.67
CA THR A 107 0.78 8.17 -25.98
C THR A 107 1.83 9.02 -25.25
N GLY A 108 1.97 10.29 -25.68
CA GLY A 108 2.81 11.23 -24.95
C GLY A 108 2.36 11.47 -23.51
N HIS A 109 1.04 11.44 -23.24
CA HIS A 109 0.49 11.60 -21.90
C HIS A 109 0.80 10.38 -21.01
N GLY A 110 0.68 9.17 -21.54
CA GLY A 110 1.05 7.96 -20.82
C GLY A 110 2.54 7.91 -20.50
N LEU A 111 3.40 8.31 -21.45
CA LEU A 111 4.84 8.40 -21.22
C LEU A 111 5.20 9.42 -20.12
N LEU A 112 4.58 10.59 -20.13
CA LEU A 112 4.78 11.62 -19.08
C LEU A 112 4.32 11.11 -17.71
N ALA A 113 3.16 10.47 -17.63
CA ALA A 113 2.65 9.90 -16.38
C ALA A 113 3.59 8.81 -15.83
N LYS A 114 4.08 7.91 -16.68
CA LYS A 114 5.05 6.88 -16.29
C LYS A 114 6.39 7.48 -15.84
N THR A 115 6.86 8.52 -16.51
CA THR A 115 8.08 9.23 -16.12
C THR A 115 7.91 9.85 -14.72
N LEU A 116 6.78 10.50 -14.46
CA LEU A 116 6.46 11.06 -13.15
C LEU A 116 6.41 9.96 -12.08
N ALA A 117 5.74 8.84 -12.36
CA ALA A 117 5.64 7.70 -11.45
C ALA A 117 7.02 7.14 -11.08
N ARG A 118 7.89 6.91 -12.07
CA ARG A 118 9.27 6.41 -11.85
C ARG A 118 10.07 7.35 -10.98
N ASN A 119 10.03 8.66 -11.27
CA ASN A 119 10.74 9.65 -10.46
C ASN A 119 10.31 9.61 -8.99
N VAL A 120 9.02 9.44 -8.74
CA VAL A 120 8.50 9.34 -7.36
C VAL A 120 8.87 8.02 -6.70
N LEU A 121 8.79 6.91 -7.44
CA LEU A 121 9.19 5.59 -6.94
C LEU A 121 10.67 5.54 -6.57
N GLU A 122 11.54 6.12 -7.40
CA GLU A 122 12.98 6.23 -7.18
C GLU A 122 13.32 7.16 -6.02
N ALA A 123 12.60 8.26 -5.85
CA ALA A 123 12.75 9.17 -4.72
C ALA A 123 12.39 8.54 -3.37
N GLY A 124 11.63 7.44 -3.40
CA GLY A 124 11.19 6.74 -2.20
C GLY A 124 10.06 7.43 -1.44
N PRO A 125 9.61 6.81 -0.34
CA PRO A 125 8.61 7.40 0.53
C PRO A 125 9.14 8.65 1.23
N GLN A 126 8.25 9.44 1.81
CA GLN A 126 8.67 10.52 2.70
C GLN A 126 9.45 9.92 3.88
N PRO A 127 10.70 10.34 4.11
CA PRO A 127 11.50 9.80 5.22
C PRO A 127 10.79 10.02 6.57
N TRP A 128 10.85 9.01 7.43
CA TRP A 128 10.35 9.15 8.79
C TRP A 128 11.22 10.10 9.60
N THR A 129 10.57 10.98 10.32
CA THR A 129 11.20 11.78 11.38
C THR A 129 11.51 10.89 12.59
N ARG A 130 12.21 11.43 13.58
CA ARG A 130 12.38 10.73 14.87
C ARG A 130 11.03 10.46 15.52
N GLN A 131 10.10 11.43 15.50
CA GLN A 131 8.77 11.26 16.07
C GLN A 131 8.00 10.13 15.39
N ASP A 132 8.05 10.01 14.04
CA ASP A 132 7.39 8.91 13.33
C ASP A 132 7.92 7.53 13.76
N ARG A 133 9.24 7.43 14.00
CA ARG A 133 9.86 6.19 14.51
C ARG A 133 9.42 5.89 15.94
N ASP A 134 9.43 6.89 16.80
CA ASP A 134 9.01 6.76 18.20
C ASP A 134 7.53 6.40 18.29
N ASP A 135 6.66 7.01 17.47
CA ASP A 135 5.24 6.65 17.37
C ASP A 135 5.04 5.20 16.95
N SER A 136 5.77 4.76 15.95
CA SER A 136 5.68 3.36 15.47
C SER A 136 6.20 2.37 16.51
N ARG A 137 7.31 2.68 17.19
CA ARG A 137 7.85 1.88 18.30
C ARG A 137 6.85 1.77 19.45
N TYR A 138 6.25 2.88 19.84
CA TYR A 138 5.25 2.92 20.90
C TYR A 138 4.04 2.03 20.59
N VAL A 139 3.47 2.17 19.39
CA VAL A 139 2.34 1.34 18.95
C VAL A 139 2.69 -0.15 18.94
N ILE A 140 3.87 -0.52 18.44
CA ILE A 140 4.31 -1.91 18.43
C ILE A 140 4.55 -2.42 19.84
N SER A 141 5.14 -1.61 20.74
CA SER A 141 5.36 -1.98 22.14
C SER A 141 4.06 -2.25 22.89
N ASP A 142 3.05 -1.41 22.69
CA ASP A 142 1.72 -1.57 23.27
C ASP A 142 1.05 -2.87 22.79
N LEU A 143 1.10 -3.14 21.47
CA LEU A 143 0.58 -4.39 20.89
C LEU A 143 1.33 -5.63 21.42
N ILE A 144 2.63 -5.52 21.69
CA ILE A 144 3.42 -6.62 22.29
C ILE A 144 2.95 -6.92 23.70
N GLU A 145 2.71 -5.89 24.52
CA GLU A 145 2.21 -6.11 25.88
C GLU A 145 0.83 -6.80 25.87
N ASP A 146 -0.04 -6.42 24.93
CA ASP A 146 -1.34 -7.07 24.76
C ASP A 146 -1.23 -8.54 24.41
N ILE A 147 -0.26 -8.95 23.57
CA ILE A 147 -0.09 -10.37 23.21
C ILE A 147 0.71 -11.18 24.23
N ARG A 148 1.43 -10.54 25.16
CA ARG A 148 2.13 -11.21 26.26
C ARG A 148 1.17 -11.83 27.26
N ALA A 149 0.03 -11.16 27.52
CA ALA A 149 -0.96 -11.59 28.48
C ALA A 149 -2.40 -11.40 27.94
N PRO A 150 -2.77 -12.07 26.84
CA PRO A 150 -4.10 -11.92 26.26
C PRO A 150 -5.17 -12.49 27.20
N ARG A 151 -6.27 -11.77 27.40
CA ARG A 151 -7.38 -12.24 28.22
C ARG A 151 -8.08 -13.45 27.63
N ASN A 152 -8.10 -13.52 26.29
CA ASN A 152 -8.72 -14.61 25.55
C ASN A 152 -8.26 -14.58 24.07
N SER A 153 -8.57 -15.66 23.32
CA SER A 153 -8.21 -15.77 21.90
C SER A 153 -8.92 -14.76 21.00
N HIS A 154 -10.08 -14.24 21.40
CA HIS A 154 -10.80 -13.25 20.60
C HIS A 154 -10.12 -11.87 20.60
N GLU A 155 -9.35 -11.55 21.65
CA GLU A 155 -8.54 -10.35 21.73
C GLU A 155 -7.16 -10.57 21.07
N LEU A 156 -6.61 -11.76 21.18
CA LEU A 156 -5.31 -12.10 20.60
C LEU A 156 -5.28 -11.96 19.07
N LEU A 157 -6.30 -12.47 18.36
CA LEU A 157 -6.31 -12.48 16.89
C LEU A 157 -6.28 -11.07 16.28
N PRO A 158 -7.13 -10.11 16.67
CA PRO A 158 -7.08 -8.76 16.12
C PRO A 158 -5.79 -8.02 16.50
N THR A 159 -5.24 -8.26 17.70
CA THR A 159 -3.96 -7.69 18.11
C THR A 159 -2.81 -8.20 17.23
N LEU A 160 -2.75 -9.52 16.97
CA LEU A 160 -1.78 -10.11 16.03
C LEU A 160 -1.93 -9.56 14.61
N ALA A 161 -3.15 -9.34 14.14
CA ALA A 161 -3.38 -8.77 12.81
C ALA A 161 -2.90 -7.30 12.70
N SER A 162 -3.08 -6.53 13.77
CA SER A 162 -2.56 -5.17 13.88
C SER A 162 -1.02 -5.17 13.93
N LEU A 163 -0.45 -6.04 14.73
CA LEU A 163 1.00 -6.18 14.88
C LEU A 163 1.68 -6.65 13.58
N TYR A 164 1.04 -7.57 12.82
CA TYR A 164 1.50 -7.99 11.49
C TYR A 164 1.72 -6.79 10.57
N THR A 165 0.75 -5.90 10.50
CA THR A 165 0.83 -4.71 9.66
C THR A 165 1.83 -3.70 10.20
N ALA A 166 1.86 -3.47 11.52
CA ALA A 166 2.74 -2.50 12.16
C ALA A 166 4.23 -2.87 12.00
N ILE A 167 4.59 -4.14 12.22
CA ILE A 167 5.98 -4.62 12.07
C ILE A 167 6.43 -4.53 10.61
N ALA A 168 5.61 -4.99 9.66
CA ALA A 168 5.95 -4.90 8.24
C ALA A 168 6.16 -3.46 7.79
N ASN A 169 5.30 -2.54 8.26
CA ASN A 169 5.43 -1.12 7.97
C ASN A 169 6.71 -0.53 8.61
N HIS A 170 6.95 -0.80 9.90
CA HIS A 170 8.16 -0.32 10.59
C HIS A 170 9.43 -0.81 9.88
N TYR A 171 9.51 -2.12 9.57
CA TYR A 171 10.65 -2.71 8.89
C TYR A 171 10.97 -2.03 7.56
N CYS A 172 9.95 -1.70 6.75
CA CYS A 172 10.17 -0.99 5.51
C CYS A 172 10.52 0.49 5.74
N ARG A 173 9.73 1.18 6.54
CA ARG A 173 9.79 2.64 6.67
C ARG A 173 11.03 3.13 7.43
N SER A 174 11.49 2.39 8.43
CA SER A 174 12.71 2.71 9.18
C SER A 174 13.96 2.73 8.29
N GLN A 175 13.92 1.96 7.19
CA GLN A 175 14.97 1.87 6.17
C GLN A 175 14.73 2.81 4.97
N ASN A 176 13.77 3.75 5.06
CA ASN A 176 13.33 4.60 3.96
C ASN A 176 12.86 3.83 2.72
N GLN A 177 12.31 2.63 2.94
CA GLN A 177 11.75 1.81 1.88
C GLN A 177 10.23 1.96 1.81
N TRP A 178 9.67 1.86 0.58
CA TRP A 178 8.25 1.75 0.40
C TRP A 178 7.69 0.56 1.18
N SER A 179 6.57 0.76 1.83
CA SER A 179 5.80 -0.27 2.52
C SER A 179 4.67 -0.81 1.63
N ALA A 180 3.83 -1.65 2.20
CA ALA A 180 2.64 -2.18 1.56
C ALA A 180 1.53 -2.41 2.59
N THR A 181 0.31 -2.69 2.10
CA THR A 181 -0.84 -3.01 2.95
C THR A 181 -1.49 -4.33 2.53
N GLY A 182 -2.19 -4.98 3.48
CA GLY A 182 -2.97 -6.18 3.25
C GLY A 182 -2.20 -7.29 2.53
N LYS A 183 -2.80 -7.85 1.47
CA LYS A 183 -2.22 -8.96 0.69
C LYS A 183 -0.90 -8.62 -0.03
N SER A 184 -0.53 -7.36 -0.12
CA SER A 184 0.71 -6.93 -0.77
C SER A 184 1.92 -6.94 0.16
N ILE A 185 1.72 -7.03 1.49
CA ILE A 185 2.80 -7.08 2.48
C ILE A 185 3.80 -8.21 2.20
N PRO A 186 3.38 -9.49 2.06
CA PRO A 186 4.33 -10.58 1.83
C PRO A 186 5.17 -10.37 0.56
N ARG A 187 4.55 -9.91 -0.52
CA ARG A 187 5.25 -9.63 -1.78
C ARG A 187 6.29 -8.52 -1.62
N ARG A 188 5.93 -7.45 -0.90
CA ARG A 188 6.85 -6.35 -0.63
C ARG A 188 8.04 -6.81 0.18
N LEU A 189 7.82 -7.56 1.26
CA LEU A 189 8.88 -8.10 2.09
C LEU A 189 9.77 -9.07 1.30
N MET A 190 9.18 -9.97 0.49
CA MET A 190 9.93 -10.88 -0.37
C MET A 190 10.84 -10.13 -1.35
N SER A 191 10.36 -9.04 -1.95
CA SER A 191 11.13 -8.22 -2.88
C SER A 191 12.24 -7.43 -2.19
N LEU A 192 12.03 -7.01 -0.94
CA LEU A 192 12.98 -6.20 -0.18
C LEU A 192 14.06 -7.04 0.49
N ASP A 193 13.64 -8.09 1.18
CA ASP A 193 14.48 -9.01 1.95
C ASP A 193 13.82 -10.39 2.03
N PRO A 194 14.21 -11.35 1.19
CA PRO A 194 13.65 -12.70 1.18
C PRO A 194 13.84 -13.46 2.51
N GLU A 195 14.94 -13.21 3.23
CA GLU A 195 15.20 -13.89 4.50
C GLU A 195 14.30 -13.35 5.61
N PHE A 196 14.15 -12.03 5.69
CA PHE A 196 13.18 -11.41 6.59
C PHE A 196 11.75 -11.84 6.26
N HIS A 197 11.38 -11.86 4.98
CA HIS A 197 10.07 -12.34 4.54
C HIS A 197 9.79 -13.75 5.04
N ARG A 198 10.73 -14.69 4.86
CA ARG A 198 10.59 -16.08 5.32
C ARG A 198 10.35 -16.12 6.83
N ARG A 199 11.23 -15.47 7.60
CA ARG A 199 11.13 -15.41 9.06
C ARG A 199 9.81 -14.79 9.51
N PHE A 200 9.41 -13.66 8.91
CA PHE A 200 8.16 -12.96 9.19
C PHE A 200 6.95 -13.85 8.96
N THR A 201 6.89 -14.50 7.79
CA THR A 201 5.75 -15.35 7.40
C THR A 201 5.61 -16.57 8.32
N GLU A 202 6.71 -17.31 8.56
CA GLU A 202 6.72 -18.49 9.44
C GLU A 202 6.31 -18.11 10.87
N THR A 203 6.79 -16.99 11.39
CA THR A 203 6.49 -16.50 12.73
C THR A 203 5.02 -16.17 12.90
N PHE A 204 4.44 -15.38 11.98
CA PHE A 204 3.03 -15.03 12.06
C PHE A 204 2.09 -16.21 11.76
N GLU A 205 2.46 -17.12 10.86
CA GLU A 205 1.71 -18.35 10.64
C GLU A 205 1.63 -19.18 11.93
N ALA A 206 2.75 -19.34 12.66
CA ALA A 206 2.76 -20.01 13.95
C ALA A 206 1.86 -19.30 14.99
N ALA A 207 1.90 -17.99 15.04
CA ALA A 207 1.07 -17.20 15.95
C ALA A 207 -0.43 -17.34 15.64
N PHE A 208 -0.83 -17.24 14.40
CA PHE A 208 -2.23 -17.36 14.00
C PHE A 208 -2.80 -18.78 14.13
N THR A 209 -1.96 -19.81 13.92
CA THR A 209 -2.42 -21.21 13.91
C THR A 209 -2.24 -21.93 15.24
N ARG A 210 -1.23 -21.57 16.02
CA ARG A 210 -0.84 -22.25 17.27
C ARG A 210 -0.78 -21.34 18.49
N SER A 211 -1.12 -20.05 18.33
CA SER A 211 -0.99 -19.02 19.39
C SER A 211 0.45 -18.89 19.93
N ASP A 212 1.46 -19.13 19.08
CA ASP A 212 2.88 -18.93 19.43
C ASP A 212 3.20 -17.44 19.37
N THR A 213 2.98 -16.73 20.48
CA THR A 213 3.26 -15.30 20.61
C THR A 213 4.71 -15.00 20.90
N ALA A 214 5.47 -15.95 21.47
CA ALA A 214 6.86 -15.73 21.87
C ALA A 214 7.76 -15.39 20.66
N SER A 215 7.57 -16.11 19.56
CA SER A 215 8.33 -15.85 18.32
C SER A 215 7.99 -14.51 17.69
N VAL A 216 6.74 -14.06 17.78
CA VAL A 216 6.32 -12.72 17.28
C VAL A 216 6.92 -11.62 18.14
N ILE A 217 6.94 -11.78 19.46
CA ILE A 217 7.56 -10.82 20.38
C ILE A 217 9.05 -10.67 20.04
N GLN A 218 9.78 -11.77 19.91
CA GLN A 218 11.20 -11.73 19.56
C GLN A 218 11.45 -11.09 18.19
N LEU A 219 10.63 -11.41 17.17
CA LEU A 219 10.73 -10.77 15.85
C LEU A 219 10.53 -9.26 15.97
N SER A 220 9.56 -8.82 16.75
CA SER A 220 9.24 -7.41 16.96
C SER A 220 10.38 -6.67 17.66
N GLU A 221 10.95 -7.26 18.70
CA GLU A 221 12.10 -6.71 19.43
C GLU A 221 13.31 -6.56 18.51
N ASP A 222 13.61 -7.56 17.68
CA ASP A 222 14.70 -7.51 16.71
C ASP A 222 14.49 -6.42 15.64
N VAL A 223 13.25 -6.22 15.19
CA VAL A 223 12.90 -5.17 14.21
C VAL A 223 13.03 -3.77 14.80
N LEU A 224 12.73 -3.60 16.08
CA LEU A 224 12.79 -2.31 16.76
C LEU A 224 14.19 -1.97 17.26
N GLU A 225 15.06 -2.96 17.44
CA GLU A 225 16.41 -2.78 18.04
C GLU A 225 17.23 -1.67 17.37
N PRO A 226 17.31 -1.56 16.02
CA PRO A 226 18.09 -0.49 15.35
C PRO A 226 17.60 0.93 15.66
N ASP A 227 16.31 1.08 16.00
CA ASP A 227 15.70 2.37 16.36
C ASP A 227 15.64 2.62 17.88
N GLY A 228 16.23 1.72 18.70
CA GLY A 228 16.33 1.84 20.15
C GLY A 228 15.38 0.92 20.93
N GLY A 229 14.84 -0.13 20.29
CA GLY A 229 14.05 -1.17 20.93
C GLY A 229 12.63 -0.72 21.31
N LEU A 230 12.03 -1.43 22.25
CA LEU A 230 10.70 -1.11 22.78
C LEU A 230 10.64 0.32 23.37
N LEU A 231 9.49 0.95 23.27
CA LEU A 231 9.30 2.32 23.78
C LEU A 231 7.94 2.44 24.47
N PHE A 232 7.95 2.63 25.78
CA PHE A 232 6.80 2.99 26.57
C PHE A 232 7.15 4.16 27.50
N ASP A 233 8.12 3.98 28.40
CA ASP A 233 8.59 5.05 29.27
C ASP A 233 9.32 6.14 28.48
N GLY A 234 8.95 7.38 28.72
CA GLY A 234 9.51 8.55 28.01
C GLY A 234 8.88 8.83 26.64
N TYR A 235 7.92 8.03 26.17
CA TYR A 235 7.16 8.40 24.96
C TYR A 235 6.29 9.63 25.24
N CYS A 236 6.37 10.62 24.34
CA CYS A 236 5.57 11.82 24.38
C CYS A 236 5.23 12.28 22.96
N ARG A 237 3.98 12.63 22.74
CA ARG A 237 3.52 13.23 21.48
C ARG A 237 2.52 14.34 21.78
N ASP A 238 2.84 15.53 21.32
CA ASP A 238 1.93 16.66 21.41
C ASP A 238 0.81 16.56 20.36
N ALA A 239 -0.42 16.90 20.76
CA ALA A 239 -1.49 17.12 19.80
C ALA A 239 -1.24 18.42 19.01
N PRO A 240 -1.67 18.50 17.72
CA PRO A 240 -1.59 19.72 16.95
C PRO A 240 -2.18 20.94 17.71
N VAL A 241 -1.51 22.09 17.58
CA VAL A 241 -1.86 23.31 18.34
C VAL A 241 -3.29 23.81 18.03
N ASP A 242 -3.77 23.55 16.83
CA ASP A 242 -5.10 23.93 16.33
C ASP A 242 -6.23 22.95 16.79
N TRP A 243 -5.88 21.83 17.46
CA TRP A 243 -6.87 20.91 18.01
C TRP A 243 -7.44 21.45 19.33
N ARG A 244 -8.05 22.62 19.23
CA ARG A 244 -8.72 23.29 20.38
C ARG A 244 -10.10 23.79 19.97
N VAL A 245 -11.09 23.52 20.81
CA VAL A 245 -12.37 24.21 20.67
C VAL A 245 -12.12 25.67 21.06
N PRO A 246 -12.57 26.66 20.24
CA PRO A 246 -12.50 28.06 20.65
C PRO A 246 -13.12 28.23 22.05
N GLY A 247 -12.41 28.90 22.94
CA GLY A 247 -12.95 29.22 24.26
C GLY A 247 -14.22 30.06 24.16
N PRO A 248 -15.13 30.02 25.15
CA PRO A 248 -16.33 30.83 25.17
C PRO A 248 -16.02 32.33 25.17
#